data_0c63840205bc8c02c420445ae25d54fd
#
_entry.id   0c63840205bc8c02c420445ae25d54fd
#
_cell.length_a   1.000
_cell.length_b   1.000
_cell.length_c   1.000
_cell.angle_alpha   90.00
_cell.angle_beta   90.00
_cell.angle_gamma   90.00
#
_symmetry.space_group_name_H-M   'P 1'
#
loop_
_entity.id
_entity.type
_entity.pdbx_description
1 polymer ?
#
loop_
_entity_poly.entity_id
_entity_poly.type
_entity_poly.pdbx_seq_one_letter_code
_entity_poly.pdbx_strand_id
1 'polypeptide(L)'
;RRHPRLVVGLVGSEMCIRDRARTVKSLSCRNRIIMTGTPIENRLADLWSLFDFLNPGLLGNANEFKKFSKKLNHNPSGYSRLRKLIRPYILRRLKTDKTVISDLPEKIEMRTYAALSKKQILLYKNLTVEIKETIARTEGIQRRGIILSSLMKFKQLCNHPDQYLGTGGYGEKESGKFVRLREICETIYEKREKVLVFTQFKEITQPLAEFLAGIFQRQGLILHGGIPVGKRKKTIEQFQGPAYVPFMVLSLKAGGVGLNLTEANHVIHFDRWWNPAVENQATDRAFRIGQKKNVVVHKFLTKGTVEERIDMMLQEKSRLSQDVIAAAGESWITEMKDDQLLDLFKLTL
;
A
#
# COMPACT_ATOMS: atom_id res chain seq x y z
N ARG A 1 33.34 -10.92 28.67
CA ARG A 1 33.06 -10.93 27.21
C ARG A 1 31.73 -10.26 26.97
N ARG A 2 31.73 -9.07 26.34
CA ARG A 2 30.50 -8.36 25.96
C ARG A 2 29.93 -9.06 24.70
N HIS A 3 28.75 -9.66 24.82
CA HIS A 3 28.04 -10.17 23.65
C HIS A 3 27.54 -9.00 22.77
N PRO A 4 27.73 -9.02 21.44
CA PRO A 4 27.28 -7.96 20.56
C PRO A 4 25.76 -7.85 20.61
N ARG A 5 25.26 -6.62 20.72
CA ARG A 5 23.82 -6.32 20.54
C ARG A 5 23.54 -6.36 19.05
N LEU A 6 22.90 -7.43 18.58
CA LEU A 6 22.52 -7.55 17.17
C LEU A 6 21.14 -6.96 16.97
N VAL A 7 21.04 -5.87 16.20
CA VAL A 7 19.79 -5.32 15.69
C VAL A 7 19.65 -5.79 14.25
N VAL A 8 18.69 -6.65 13.95
CA VAL A 8 18.46 -7.18 12.61
C VAL A 8 17.19 -6.59 12.05
N GLY A 9 17.31 -5.78 11.00
CA GLY A 9 16.21 -5.29 10.19
C GLY A 9 15.94 -6.25 9.02
N LEU A 10 14.75 -6.83 8.96
CA LEU A 10 14.33 -7.67 7.84
C LEU A 10 13.70 -6.81 6.75
N VAL A 11 14.44 -6.59 5.66
CA VAL A 11 13.95 -5.98 4.43
C VAL A 11 14.41 -6.85 3.26
N GLY A 12 13.49 -7.42 2.48
CA GLY A 12 13.89 -8.20 1.32
C GLY A 12 12.75 -8.84 0.52
N SER A 13 13.03 -9.18 -0.73
CA SER A 13 12.14 -9.89 -1.65
C SER A 13 11.80 -11.31 -1.16
N GLU A 14 10.65 -11.83 -1.53
CA GLU A 14 10.04 -13.06 -0.97
C GLU A 14 10.92 -14.34 -1.04
N MET A 15 11.77 -14.50 -2.02
CA MET A 15 12.64 -15.69 -2.12
C MET A 15 13.81 -15.69 -1.11
N CYS A 16 14.32 -14.53 -0.73
CA CYS A 16 15.37 -14.40 0.29
C CYS A 16 14.83 -14.42 1.73
N ILE A 17 13.52 -14.27 1.93
CA ILE A 17 12.91 -14.13 3.27
C ILE A 17 12.99 -15.44 4.06
N ARG A 18 12.78 -16.60 3.44
CA ARG A 18 12.77 -17.90 4.15
C ARG A 18 14.14 -18.24 4.72
N ASP A 19 15.21 -18.06 3.93
CA ASP A 19 16.56 -18.41 4.37
C ASP A 19 17.08 -17.41 5.40
N ARG A 20 16.83 -16.12 5.19
CA ARG A 20 17.17 -15.08 6.17
C ARG A 20 16.41 -15.26 7.48
N ALA A 21 15.12 -15.57 7.43
CA ALA A 21 14.34 -15.83 8.64
C ALA A 21 14.84 -17.06 9.41
N ARG A 22 15.24 -18.14 8.73
CA ARG A 22 15.85 -19.31 9.35
C ARG A 22 17.17 -18.96 10.01
N THR A 23 18.06 -18.25 9.30
CA THR A 23 19.35 -17.80 9.83
C THR A 23 19.18 -16.93 11.07
N VAL A 24 18.23 -15.96 11.04
CA VAL A 24 17.96 -15.11 12.21
C VAL A 24 17.41 -15.92 13.39
N LYS A 25 16.53 -16.88 13.12
CA LYS A 25 15.98 -17.77 14.18
C LYS A 25 17.02 -18.70 14.81
N SER A 26 18.08 -19.06 14.07
CA SER A 26 19.17 -19.91 14.57
C SER A 26 20.18 -19.16 15.46
N LEU A 27 20.10 -17.84 15.52
CA LEU A 27 21.00 -17.04 16.36
C LEU A 27 20.74 -17.30 17.87
N SER A 28 21.81 -17.67 18.58
CA SER A 28 21.77 -17.76 20.03
C SER A 28 21.89 -16.36 20.62
N CYS A 29 20.84 -15.89 21.29
CA CYS A 29 20.80 -14.55 21.90
C CYS A 29 20.02 -14.56 23.21
N ARG A 30 20.46 -13.72 24.14
CA ARG A 30 19.83 -13.58 25.47
C ARG A 30 18.47 -12.90 25.39
N ASN A 31 18.34 -11.88 24.54
CA ASN A 31 17.13 -11.09 24.38
C ASN A 31 16.80 -10.92 22.89
N ARG A 32 15.53 -10.93 22.55
CA ARG A 32 15.03 -10.76 21.18
C ARG A 32 14.02 -9.64 21.13
N ILE A 33 14.20 -8.71 20.22
CA ILE A 33 13.29 -7.57 19.99
C ILE A 33 13.05 -7.44 18.50
N ILE A 34 11.79 -7.27 18.12
CA ILE A 34 11.39 -6.95 16.75
C ILE A 34 10.82 -5.53 16.72
N MET A 35 11.30 -4.70 15.81
CA MET A 35 10.74 -3.39 15.52
C MET A 35 10.11 -3.41 14.14
N THR A 36 8.80 -3.19 14.06
CA THR A 36 8.05 -3.15 12.81
C THR A 36 6.91 -2.16 12.90
N GLY A 37 6.63 -1.45 11.80
CA GLY A 37 5.43 -0.61 11.68
C GLY A 37 4.17 -1.43 11.36
N THR A 38 4.33 -2.65 10.86
CA THR A 38 3.24 -3.54 10.40
C THR A 38 3.55 -4.98 10.79
N PRO A 39 3.16 -5.43 12.00
CA PRO A 39 3.43 -6.80 12.46
C PRO A 39 2.71 -7.87 11.64
N ILE A 40 1.65 -7.48 10.93
CA ILE A 40 0.90 -8.33 10.01
C ILE A 40 0.73 -7.53 8.71
N GLU A 41 1.45 -7.91 7.64
CA GLU A 41 1.30 -7.26 6.34
C GLU A 41 0.20 -7.93 5.50
N ASN A 42 0.26 -9.25 5.34
CA ASN A 42 -0.62 -9.96 4.42
C ASN A 42 -1.30 -11.19 5.04
N ARG A 43 -0.69 -11.85 6.02
CA ARG A 43 -1.17 -13.12 6.57
C ARG A 43 -0.93 -13.22 8.07
N LEU A 44 -1.84 -13.89 8.78
CA LEU A 44 -1.60 -14.24 10.19
C LEU A 44 -0.35 -15.10 10.40
N ALA A 45 0.10 -15.82 9.37
CA ALA A 45 1.36 -16.57 9.40
C ALA A 45 2.58 -15.65 9.63
N ASP A 46 2.52 -14.38 9.22
CA ASP A 46 3.58 -13.40 9.46
C ASP A 46 3.72 -13.14 10.96
N LEU A 47 2.58 -12.96 11.64
CA LEU A 47 2.54 -12.83 13.11
C LEU A 47 3.14 -14.06 13.80
N TRP A 48 2.75 -15.27 13.36
CA TRP A 48 3.34 -16.50 13.90
C TRP A 48 4.86 -16.51 13.75
N SER A 49 5.37 -16.14 12.59
CA SER A 49 6.81 -16.14 12.32
C SER A 49 7.58 -15.15 13.22
N LEU A 50 6.98 -13.99 13.53
CA LEU A 50 7.55 -13.02 14.45
C LEU A 50 7.59 -13.57 15.88
N PHE A 51 6.49 -14.17 16.33
CA PHE A 51 6.41 -14.74 17.68
C PHE A 51 7.22 -16.02 17.85
N ASP A 52 7.37 -16.83 16.82
CA ASP A 52 8.28 -17.98 16.80
C ASP A 52 9.74 -17.57 16.97
N PHE A 53 10.12 -16.37 16.50
CA PHE A 53 11.40 -15.76 16.81
C PHE A 53 11.46 -15.18 18.22
N LEU A 54 10.46 -14.39 18.65
CA LEU A 54 10.46 -13.70 19.95
C LEU A 54 10.36 -14.68 21.13
N ASN A 55 9.36 -15.54 21.06
CA ASN A 55 8.93 -16.47 22.12
C ASN A 55 8.61 -17.82 21.50
N PRO A 56 9.61 -18.66 21.19
CA PRO A 56 9.38 -19.97 20.58
C PRO A 56 8.36 -20.78 21.38
N GLY A 57 7.38 -21.33 20.66
CA GLY A 57 6.32 -22.15 21.25
C GLY A 57 5.09 -21.40 21.78
N LEU A 58 5.13 -20.07 21.96
CA LEU A 58 4.01 -19.29 22.48
C LEU A 58 2.72 -19.44 21.65
N LEU A 59 2.85 -19.51 20.33
CA LEU A 59 1.73 -19.68 19.40
C LEU A 59 1.61 -21.10 18.81
N GLY A 60 2.23 -22.08 19.47
CA GLY A 60 2.29 -23.46 18.98
C GLY A 60 3.16 -23.61 17.72
N ASN A 61 3.10 -24.78 17.09
CA ASN A 61 3.83 -25.02 15.84
C ASN A 61 3.11 -24.43 14.62
N ALA A 62 3.81 -24.31 13.49
CA ALA A 62 3.29 -23.69 12.26
C ALA A 62 2.01 -24.36 11.74
N ASN A 63 1.89 -25.68 11.87
CA ASN A 63 0.73 -26.42 11.40
C ASN A 63 -0.50 -26.21 12.31
N GLU A 64 -0.29 -26.18 13.62
CA GLU A 64 -1.34 -25.88 14.60
C GLU A 64 -1.85 -24.46 14.42
N PHE A 65 -0.96 -23.49 14.30
CA PHE A 65 -1.35 -22.10 14.06
C PHE A 65 -2.07 -21.91 12.73
N LYS A 66 -1.66 -22.63 11.68
CA LYS A 66 -2.35 -22.61 10.38
C LYS A 66 -3.77 -23.18 10.48
N LYS A 67 -3.97 -24.26 11.24
CA LYS A 67 -5.31 -24.82 11.52
C LYS A 67 -6.15 -23.85 12.34
N PHE A 68 -5.56 -23.24 13.36
CA PHE A 68 -6.20 -22.21 14.17
C PHE A 68 -6.59 -20.98 13.34
N SER A 69 -5.71 -20.44 12.50
CA SER A 69 -5.98 -19.26 11.67
C SER A 69 -7.12 -19.49 10.67
N LYS A 70 -7.26 -20.72 10.13
CA LYS A 70 -8.40 -21.08 9.26
C LYS A 70 -9.74 -21.05 10.02
N LYS A 71 -9.76 -21.50 11.27
CA LYS A 71 -10.96 -21.45 12.11
C LYS A 71 -11.35 -20.03 12.51
N LEU A 72 -10.37 -19.12 12.61
CA LEU A 72 -10.61 -17.72 12.94
C LEU A 72 -11.41 -16.97 11.86
N ASN A 73 -11.26 -17.31 10.60
CA ASN A 73 -12.02 -16.68 9.51
C ASN A 73 -13.54 -16.86 9.67
N HIS A 74 -13.96 -17.89 10.38
CA HIS A 74 -15.38 -18.21 10.63
C HIS A 74 -15.86 -17.81 12.05
N ASN A 75 -14.95 -17.35 12.92
CA ASN A 75 -15.31 -17.01 14.31
C ASN A 75 -14.56 -15.77 14.84
N PRO A 76 -15.18 -14.57 14.77
CA PRO A 76 -14.56 -13.33 15.22
C PRO A 76 -14.12 -13.34 16.69
N SER A 77 -14.78 -14.13 17.57
CA SER A 77 -14.40 -14.20 18.99
C SER A 77 -13.03 -14.83 19.22
N GLY A 78 -12.55 -15.67 18.31
CA GLY A 78 -11.22 -16.28 18.39
C GLY A 78 -10.08 -15.28 18.33
N TYR A 79 -10.27 -14.18 17.63
CA TYR A 79 -9.28 -13.09 17.57
C TYR A 79 -9.08 -12.40 18.92
N SER A 80 -10.12 -12.30 19.74
CA SER A 80 -10.00 -11.74 21.10
C SER A 80 -9.03 -12.55 21.96
N ARG A 81 -9.07 -13.88 21.87
CA ARG A 81 -8.15 -14.77 22.59
C ARG A 81 -6.70 -14.60 22.13
N LEU A 82 -6.47 -14.57 20.81
CA LEU A 82 -5.14 -14.34 20.25
C LEU A 82 -4.60 -12.98 20.71
N ARG A 83 -5.41 -11.94 20.66
CA ARG A 83 -5.04 -10.59 21.10
C ARG A 83 -4.66 -10.57 22.58
N LYS A 84 -5.44 -11.18 23.45
CA LYS A 84 -5.11 -11.28 24.89
C LYS A 84 -3.78 -11.98 25.13
N LEU A 85 -3.48 -13.04 24.36
CA LEU A 85 -2.25 -13.80 24.49
C LEU A 85 -1.01 -12.99 24.07
N ILE A 86 -1.08 -12.24 22.97
CA ILE A 86 0.08 -11.51 22.42
C ILE A 86 0.25 -10.11 23.00
N ARG A 87 -0.79 -9.49 23.56
CA ARG A 87 -0.78 -8.13 24.09
C ARG A 87 0.38 -7.83 25.05
N PRO A 88 0.76 -8.70 26.00
CA PRO A 88 1.87 -8.43 26.92
C PRO A 88 3.23 -8.28 26.24
N TYR A 89 3.38 -8.79 25.01
CA TYR A 89 4.64 -8.81 24.25
C TYR A 89 4.71 -7.72 23.19
N ILE A 90 3.66 -6.89 23.04
CA ILE A 90 3.56 -5.87 22.01
C ILE A 90 3.50 -4.48 22.67
N LEU A 91 4.49 -3.65 22.37
CA LEU A 91 4.47 -2.24 22.71
C LEU A 91 4.13 -1.45 21.45
N ARG A 92 2.90 -0.92 21.35
CA ARG A 92 2.46 -0.08 20.25
C ARG A 92 2.44 1.38 20.69
N ARG A 93 3.13 2.22 19.92
CA ARG A 93 3.10 3.68 20.07
C ARG A 93 2.61 4.29 18.76
N LEU A 94 1.62 5.17 18.85
CA LEU A 94 1.10 5.88 17.69
C LEU A 94 1.83 7.20 17.53
N LYS A 95 2.21 7.56 16.31
CA LYS A 95 2.82 8.86 16.02
C LYS A 95 1.85 10.03 16.25
N THR A 96 0.55 9.77 16.24
CA THR A 96 -0.51 10.74 16.51
C THR A 96 -0.73 11.01 18.01
N ASP A 97 -0.08 10.23 18.86
CA ASP A 97 -0.13 10.43 20.30
C ASP A 97 0.86 11.52 20.72
N LYS A 98 0.35 12.71 20.99
CA LYS A 98 1.13 13.88 21.38
C LYS A 98 1.91 13.70 22.71
N THR A 99 1.52 12.73 23.55
CA THR A 99 2.26 12.39 24.76
C THR A 99 3.55 11.62 24.46
N VAL A 100 3.63 10.99 23.28
CA VAL A 100 4.79 10.22 22.81
C VAL A 100 5.70 11.07 21.92
N ILE A 101 5.11 11.90 21.04
CA ILE A 101 5.83 12.78 20.11
C ILE A 101 5.07 14.12 20.05
N SER A 102 5.63 15.16 20.67
CA SER A 102 5.05 16.50 20.72
C SER A 102 5.25 17.29 19.42
N ASP A 103 6.35 17.06 18.72
CA ASP A 103 6.88 17.93 17.67
C ASP A 103 6.45 17.52 16.25
N LEU A 104 5.64 16.48 16.11
CA LEU A 104 5.17 16.05 14.80
C LEU A 104 3.95 16.88 14.36
N PRO A 105 3.99 17.52 13.17
CA PRO A 105 2.87 18.29 12.66
C PRO A 105 1.61 17.41 12.45
N GLU A 106 0.53 18.02 12.02
CA GLU A 106 -0.69 17.27 11.74
C GLU A 106 -0.61 16.49 10.44
N LYS A 107 -1.30 15.36 10.40
CA LYS A 107 -1.54 14.56 9.21
C LYS A 107 -3.01 14.66 8.83
N ILE A 108 -3.28 15.25 7.66
CA ILE A 108 -4.63 15.47 7.13
C ILE A 108 -4.83 14.47 5.99
N GLU A 109 -5.68 13.48 6.18
CA GLU A 109 -6.00 12.49 5.15
C GLU A 109 -7.37 12.77 4.53
N MET A 110 -7.42 12.80 3.21
CA MET A 110 -8.66 13.01 2.47
C MET A 110 -8.82 12.02 1.31
N ARG A 111 -10.06 11.63 1.04
CA ARG A 111 -10.43 10.93 -0.17
C ARG A 111 -10.60 11.93 -1.29
N THR A 112 -9.90 11.68 -2.39
CA THR A 112 -9.93 12.53 -3.57
C THR A 112 -10.62 11.78 -4.69
N TYR A 113 -11.83 12.17 -4.98
CA TYR A 113 -12.64 11.51 -6.01
C TYR A 113 -12.33 12.06 -7.40
N ALA A 114 -12.23 11.15 -8.38
CA ALA A 114 -12.14 11.44 -9.80
C ALA A 114 -13.33 10.78 -10.53
N ALA A 115 -13.85 11.43 -11.55
CA ALA A 115 -14.85 10.84 -12.44
C ALA A 115 -14.16 10.07 -13.58
N LEU A 116 -14.83 9.06 -14.15
CA LEU A 116 -14.33 8.42 -15.36
C LEU A 116 -14.56 9.33 -16.58
N SER A 117 -13.62 9.36 -17.52
CA SER A 117 -13.82 9.93 -18.85
C SER A 117 -14.78 9.07 -19.68
N LYS A 118 -15.31 9.62 -20.78
CA LYS A 118 -16.18 8.86 -21.69
C LYS A 118 -15.49 7.58 -22.22
N LYS A 119 -14.20 7.68 -22.57
CA LYS A 119 -13.39 6.53 -23.01
C LYS A 119 -13.21 5.48 -21.91
N GLN A 120 -12.94 5.91 -20.68
CA GLN A 120 -12.86 5.01 -19.53
C GLN A 120 -14.19 4.29 -19.26
N ILE A 121 -15.33 5.00 -19.33
CA ILE A 121 -16.67 4.40 -19.13
C ILE A 121 -16.92 3.29 -20.13
N LEU A 122 -16.64 3.53 -21.41
CA LEU A 122 -16.83 2.53 -22.47
C LEU A 122 -15.98 1.30 -22.23
N LEU A 123 -14.68 1.49 -22.01
CA LEU A 123 -13.74 0.40 -21.75
C LEU A 123 -14.09 -0.37 -20.47
N TYR A 124 -14.55 0.32 -19.42
CA TYR A 124 -14.94 -0.29 -18.16
C TYR A 124 -16.17 -1.21 -18.34
N LYS A 125 -17.18 -0.76 -19.11
CA LYS A 125 -18.36 -1.57 -19.43
C LYS A 125 -17.96 -2.82 -20.23
N ASN A 126 -17.12 -2.66 -21.25
CA ASN A 126 -16.66 -3.79 -22.07
C ASN A 126 -15.89 -4.80 -21.22
N LEU A 127 -14.98 -4.33 -20.39
CA LEU A 127 -14.21 -5.19 -19.47
C LEU A 127 -15.12 -5.93 -18.47
N THR A 128 -16.18 -5.27 -17.99
CA THR A 128 -17.15 -5.92 -17.08
C THR A 128 -17.89 -7.08 -17.77
N VAL A 129 -18.27 -6.93 -19.04
CA VAL A 129 -18.91 -8.01 -19.81
C VAL A 129 -17.94 -9.16 -20.04
N GLU A 130 -16.71 -8.88 -20.52
CA GLU A 130 -15.67 -9.88 -20.75
C GLU A 130 -15.40 -10.74 -19.50
N ILE A 131 -15.28 -10.07 -18.34
CA ILE A 131 -14.98 -10.74 -17.09
C ILE A 131 -16.15 -11.60 -16.61
N LYS A 132 -17.38 -11.11 -16.76
CA LYS A 132 -18.59 -11.88 -16.41
C LYS A 132 -18.62 -13.22 -17.16
N GLU A 133 -18.39 -13.19 -18.46
CA GLU A 133 -18.35 -14.41 -19.29
C GLU A 133 -17.20 -15.33 -18.90
N THR A 134 -16.04 -14.78 -18.60
CA THR A 134 -14.85 -15.54 -18.23
C THR A 134 -15.00 -16.21 -16.87
N ILE A 135 -15.53 -15.53 -15.87
CA ILE A 135 -15.78 -16.09 -14.53
C ILE A 135 -16.79 -17.23 -14.60
N ALA A 136 -17.87 -17.08 -15.39
CA ALA A 136 -18.89 -18.10 -15.54
C ALA A 136 -18.37 -19.44 -16.11
N ARG A 137 -17.22 -19.42 -16.80
CA ARG A 137 -16.60 -20.60 -17.45
C ARG A 137 -15.42 -21.18 -16.69
N THR A 138 -15.07 -20.63 -15.50
CA THR A 138 -13.83 -21.00 -14.80
C THR A 138 -14.07 -21.33 -13.35
N GLU A 139 -13.31 -22.33 -12.83
CA GLU A 139 -13.39 -22.79 -11.44
C GLU A 139 -12.00 -22.89 -10.77
N GLY A 140 -12.01 -23.05 -9.46
CA GLY A 140 -10.82 -23.38 -8.66
C GLY A 140 -9.69 -22.34 -8.73
N ILE A 141 -8.46 -22.80 -9.00
CA ILE A 141 -7.25 -21.95 -9.00
C ILE A 141 -7.25 -20.99 -10.18
N GLN A 142 -7.75 -21.41 -11.34
CA GLN A 142 -7.82 -20.54 -12.52
C GLN A 142 -8.75 -19.37 -12.29
N ARG A 143 -9.91 -19.60 -11.69
CA ARG A 143 -10.87 -18.55 -11.30
C ARG A 143 -10.22 -17.50 -10.41
N ARG A 144 -9.43 -17.91 -9.39
CA ARG A 144 -8.71 -16.97 -8.52
C ARG A 144 -7.70 -16.10 -9.29
N GLY A 145 -6.96 -16.69 -10.20
CA GLY A 145 -6.02 -15.96 -11.07
C GLY A 145 -6.72 -14.92 -11.94
N ILE A 146 -7.87 -15.28 -12.53
CA ILE A 146 -8.69 -14.38 -13.35
C ILE A 146 -9.23 -13.21 -12.52
N ILE A 147 -9.76 -13.46 -11.33
CA ILE A 147 -10.26 -12.41 -10.46
C ILE A 147 -9.16 -11.39 -10.15
N LEU A 148 -7.97 -11.85 -9.74
CA LEU A 148 -6.85 -10.96 -9.42
C LEU A 148 -6.37 -10.17 -10.63
N SER A 149 -6.23 -10.82 -11.80
CA SER A 149 -5.84 -10.14 -13.04
C SER A 149 -6.88 -9.12 -13.49
N SER A 150 -8.16 -9.43 -13.34
CA SER A 150 -9.27 -8.53 -13.65
C SER A 150 -9.27 -7.29 -12.77
N LEU A 151 -9.04 -7.45 -11.47
CA LEU A 151 -8.89 -6.34 -10.55
C LEU A 151 -7.75 -5.40 -10.94
N MET A 152 -6.61 -5.97 -11.38
CA MET A 152 -5.49 -5.17 -11.86
C MET A 152 -5.86 -4.41 -13.14
N LYS A 153 -6.53 -5.05 -14.11
CA LYS A 153 -7.03 -4.40 -15.33
C LYS A 153 -7.98 -3.24 -15.02
N PHE A 154 -8.95 -3.42 -14.12
CA PHE A 154 -9.85 -2.33 -13.70
C PHE A 154 -9.11 -1.16 -13.07
N LYS A 155 -8.12 -1.42 -12.21
CA LYS A 155 -7.32 -0.36 -11.58
C LYS A 155 -6.45 0.39 -12.59
N GLN A 156 -5.82 -0.34 -13.53
CA GLN A 156 -5.09 0.28 -14.63
C GLN A 156 -6.00 1.18 -15.46
N LEU A 157 -7.20 0.71 -15.78
CA LEU A 157 -8.20 1.48 -16.51
C LEU A 157 -8.70 2.71 -15.72
N CYS A 158 -8.91 2.59 -14.42
CA CYS A 158 -9.22 3.72 -13.54
C CYS A 158 -8.09 4.76 -13.51
N ASN A 159 -6.84 4.33 -13.60
CA ASN A 159 -5.70 5.24 -13.67
C ASN A 159 -5.67 5.98 -15.01
N HIS A 160 -5.59 5.22 -16.13
CA HIS A 160 -5.59 5.77 -17.48
C HIS A 160 -5.95 4.70 -18.52
N PRO A 161 -6.73 5.01 -19.58
CA PRO A 161 -7.02 4.06 -20.66
C PRO A 161 -5.76 3.45 -21.27
N ASP A 162 -4.75 4.27 -21.54
CA ASP A 162 -3.52 3.81 -22.20
C ASP A 162 -2.69 2.87 -21.31
N GLN A 163 -2.80 2.98 -19.99
CA GLN A 163 -2.19 2.00 -19.10
C GLN A 163 -2.83 0.61 -19.23
N TYR A 164 -4.15 0.56 -19.42
CA TYR A 164 -4.89 -0.69 -19.63
C TYR A 164 -4.66 -1.27 -21.02
N LEU A 165 -4.66 -0.41 -22.05
CA LEU A 165 -4.51 -0.82 -23.45
C LEU A 165 -3.04 -1.11 -23.81
N GLY A 166 -2.07 -0.66 -23.01
CA GLY A 166 -0.65 -0.74 -23.33
C GLY A 166 -0.24 0.21 -24.45
N THR A 167 -1.04 1.24 -24.74
CA THR A 167 -0.74 2.30 -25.71
C THR A 167 0.01 3.45 -25.04
N GLY A 168 0.75 4.24 -25.80
CA GLY A 168 1.41 5.44 -25.28
C GLY A 168 0.61 6.70 -25.61
N GLY A 169 0.72 7.76 -24.84
CA GLY A 169 0.03 9.02 -25.11
C GLY A 169 -0.40 9.69 -23.84
N TYR A 170 -1.04 8.97 -22.96
CA TYR A 170 -1.47 9.41 -21.64
C TYR A 170 -2.11 10.80 -21.63
N GLY A 171 -3.04 11.01 -22.60
CA GLY A 171 -3.75 12.27 -22.76
C GLY A 171 -4.55 12.65 -21.52
N GLU A 172 -4.33 13.83 -20.98
CA GLU A 172 -4.93 14.27 -19.72
C GLU A 172 -6.47 14.12 -19.69
N LYS A 173 -7.14 14.57 -20.76
CA LYS A 173 -8.62 14.55 -20.86
C LYS A 173 -9.19 13.12 -20.95
N GLU A 174 -8.37 12.13 -21.20
CA GLU A 174 -8.77 10.74 -21.26
C GLU A 174 -8.86 10.06 -19.89
N SER A 175 -8.32 10.71 -18.83
CA SER A 175 -8.35 10.18 -17.46
C SER A 175 -8.83 11.22 -16.47
N GLY A 176 -9.92 10.93 -15.76
CA GLY A 176 -10.37 11.80 -14.67
C GLY A 176 -9.38 11.93 -13.53
N LYS A 177 -8.53 10.92 -13.29
CA LYS A 177 -7.45 11.02 -12.30
C LYS A 177 -6.36 12.00 -12.73
N PHE A 178 -6.00 12.04 -14.02
CA PHE A 178 -5.02 13.00 -14.53
C PHE A 178 -5.54 14.43 -14.43
N VAL A 179 -6.81 14.67 -14.81
CA VAL A 179 -7.46 15.98 -14.62
C VAL A 179 -7.41 16.39 -13.14
N ARG A 180 -7.83 15.49 -12.25
CA ARG A 180 -7.83 15.80 -10.80
C ARG A 180 -6.43 16.00 -10.23
N LEU A 181 -5.46 15.25 -10.74
CA LEU A 181 -4.04 15.38 -10.35
C LEU A 181 -3.50 16.77 -10.73
N ARG A 182 -3.84 17.28 -11.92
CA ARG A 182 -3.48 18.64 -12.35
C ARG A 182 -3.99 19.69 -11.37
N GLU A 183 -5.29 19.69 -11.08
CA GLU A 183 -5.92 20.65 -10.18
C GLU A 183 -5.20 20.77 -8.83
N ILE A 184 -4.84 19.61 -8.27
CA ILE A 184 -4.15 19.56 -6.97
C ILE A 184 -2.69 20.01 -7.12
N CYS A 185 -1.98 19.56 -8.16
CA CYS A 185 -0.59 19.84 -8.32
C CYS A 185 -0.31 21.30 -8.74
N GLU A 186 -1.24 21.97 -9.43
CA GLU A 186 -1.18 23.41 -9.68
C GLU A 186 -1.20 24.20 -8.37
N THR A 187 -2.09 23.85 -7.43
CA THR A 187 -2.10 24.46 -6.09
C THR A 187 -0.80 24.22 -5.31
N ILE A 188 -0.23 23.02 -5.42
CA ILE A 188 1.06 22.67 -4.79
C ILE A 188 2.21 23.47 -5.42
N TYR A 189 2.19 23.64 -6.74
CA TYR A 189 3.17 24.42 -7.50
C TYR A 189 3.17 25.90 -7.09
N GLU A 190 1.98 26.52 -7.01
CA GLU A 190 1.82 27.91 -6.58
C GLU A 190 2.40 28.15 -5.17
N LYS A 191 2.24 27.18 -4.27
CA LYS A 191 2.78 27.23 -2.91
C LYS A 191 4.27 26.87 -2.81
N ARG A 192 4.90 26.49 -3.93
CA ARG A 192 6.27 25.95 -3.96
C ARG A 192 6.50 24.81 -2.97
N GLU A 193 5.50 23.96 -2.80
CA GLU A 193 5.57 22.79 -1.93
C GLU A 193 6.01 21.55 -2.72
N LYS A 194 6.41 20.49 -1.99
CA LYS A 194 6.88 19.24 -2.60
C LYS A 194 5.87 18.12 -2.42
N VAL A 195 5.73 17.27 -3.43
CA VAL A 195 4.76 16.15 -3.42
C VAL A 195 5.41 14.81 -3.72
N LEU A 196 4.98 13.78 -2.99
CA LEU A 196 5.24 12.38 -3.29
C LEU A 196 4.00 11.77 -3.94
N VAL A 197 4.17 11.16 -5.11
CA VAL A 197 3.09 10.47 -5.82
C VAL A 197 3.37 8.96 -5.81
N PHE A 198 2.56 8.21 -5.10
CA PHE A 198 2.67 6.76 -4.99
C PHE A 198 1.71 6.05 -5.93
N THR A 199 2.22 5.04 -6.63
CA THR A 199 1.43 4.12 -7.45
C THR A 199 1.89 2.68 -7.21
N GLN A 200 0.99 1.70 -7.39
CA GLN A 200 1.35 0.30 -7.35
C GLN A 200 2.02 -0.18 -8.64
N PHE A 201 1.81 0.54 -9.74
CA PHE A 201 2.22 0.16 -11.08
C PHE A 201 3.52 0.85 -11.50
N LYS A 202 4.53 0.05 -11.84
CA LYS A 202 5.81 0.58 -12.32
C LYS A 202 5.68 1.30 -13.67
N GLU A 203 4.86 0.75 -14.56
CA GLU A 203 4.71 1.22 -15.94
C GLU A 203 4.18 2.66 -16.05
N ILE A 204 3.33 3.10 -15.11
CA ILE A 204 2.78 4.46 -15.13
C ILE A 204 3.72 5.49 -14.45
N THR A 205 4.81 5.07 -13.80
CA THR A 205 5.68 6.01 -13.08
C THR A 205 6.33 7.05 -14.00
N GLN A 206 6.75 6.64 -15.20
CA GLN A 206 7.34 7.56 -16.18
C GLN A 206 6.29 8.50 -16.77
N PRO A 207 5.13 8.05 -17.30
CA PRO A 207 4.06 8.95 -17.76
C PRO A 207 3.58 9.94 -16.70
N LEU A 208 3.45 9.51 -15.43
CA LEU A 208 3.11 10.43 -14.34
C LEU A 208 4.19 11.49 -14.13
N ALA A 209 5.46 11.11 -14.20
CA ALA A 209 6.54 12.07 -14.02
C ALA A 209 6.61 13.09 -15.17
N GLU A 210 6.39 12.66 -16.40
CA GLU A 210 6.31 13.54 -17.58
C GLU A 210 5.13 14.52 -17.47
N PHE A 211 3.95 14.00 -17.08
CA PHE A 211 2.77 14.82 -16.85
C PHE A 211 3.00 15.87 -15.75
N LEU A 212 3.57 15.46 -14.63
CA LEU A 212 3.89 16.35 -13.51
C LEU A 212 4.97 17.37 -13.89
N ALA A 213 5.97 16.98 -14.69
CA ALA A 213 7.00 17.91 -15.17
C ALA A 213 6.39 19.07 -16.00
N GLY A 214 5.34 18.78 -16.77
CA GLY A 214 4.59 19.81 -17.49
C GLY A 214 3.86 20.79 -16.56
N ILE A 215 3.32 20.31 -15.40
CA ILE A 215 2.64 21.16 -14.42
C ILE A 215 3.65 22.00 -13.63
N PHE A 216 4.67 21.35 -13.08
CA PHE A 216 5.67 22.01 -12.23
C PHE A 216 6.74 22.78 -13.01
N GLN A 217 6.72 22.71 -14.37
CA GLN A 217 7.75 23.28 -15.25
C GLN A 217 9.19 22.92 -14.83
N ARG A 218 9.33 21.75 -14.22
CA ARG A 218 10.59 21.20 -13.73
C ARG A 218 10.54 19.69 -13.70
N GLN A 219 11.69 19.08 -13.93
CA GLN A 219 11.84 17.63 -13.79
C GLN A 219 11.79 17.23 -12.32
N GLY A 220 11.04 16.17 -12.04
CA GLY A 220 11.04 15.49 -10.75
C GLY A 220 11.89 14.23 -10.79
N LEU A 221 11.71 13.40 -9.78
CA LEU A 221 12.44 12.15 -9.60
C LEU A 221 11.51 10.95 -9.65
N ILE A 222 12.05 9.82 -10.06
CA ILE A 222 11.32 8.54 -10.08
C ILE A 222 12.06 7.53 -9.21
N LEU A 223 11.32 6.77 -8.40
CA LEU A 223 11.87 5.70 -7.58
C LEU A 223 10.99 4.44 -7.66
N HIS A 224 11.51 3.40 -8.27
CA HIS A 224 10.83 2.10 -8.35
C HIS A 224 11.79 0.93 -8.13
N GLY A 225 11.25 -0.29 -7.97
CA GLY A 225 12.03 -1.48 -7.65
C GLY A 225 13.14 -1.84 -8.64
N GLY A 226 13.02 -1.41 -9.91
CA GLY A 226 14.04 -1.63 -10.93
C GLY A 226 15.26 -0.71 -10.85
N ILE A 227 15.25 0.32 -9.97
CA ILE A 227 16.41 1.21 -9.80
C ILE A 227 17.43 0.55 -8.88
N PRO A 228 18.72 0.46 -9.29
CA PRO A 228 19.79 -0.09 -8.45
C PRO A 228 19.91 0.61 -7.09
N VAL A 229 20.22 -0.15 -6.04
CA VAL A 229 20.26 0.35 -4.64
C VAL A 229 21.16 1.57 -4.49
N GLY A 230 22.34 1.58 -5.13
CA GLY A 230 23.28 2.72 -5.07
C GLY A 230 22.72 4.00 -5.67
N LYS A 231 21.91 3.90 -6.75
CA LYS A 231 21.26 5.07 -7.35
C LYS A 231 20.10 5.59 -6.49
N ARG A 232 19.42 4.71 -5.74
CA ARG A 232 18.29 5.13 -4.87
C ARG A 232 18.72 6.13 -3.81
N LYS A 233 19.90 5.91 -3.19
CA LYS A 233 20.43 6.81 -2.18
C LYS A 233 20.66 8.21 -2.76
N LYS A 234 21.30 8.32 -3.92
CA LYS A 234 21.52 9.61 -4.62
C LYS A 234 20.20 10.31 -4.96
N THR A 235 19.20 9.57 -5.44
CA THR A 235 17.86 10.10 -5.75
C THR A 235 17.20 10.71 -4.50
N ILE A 236 17.31 10.04 -3.34
CA ILE A 236 16.77 10.52 -2.08
C ILE A 236 17.52 11.77 -1.60
N GLU A 237 18.85 11.75 -1.64
CA GLU A 237 19.70 12.88 -1.28
C GLU A 237 19.40 14.10 -2.15
N GLN A 238 19.18 13.91 -3.45
CA GLN A 238 18.79 14.96 -4.37
C GLN A 238 17.42 15.56 -4.01
N PHE A 239 16.43 14.73 -3.65
CA PHE A 239 15.11 15.21 -3.26
C PHE A 239 15.12 15.99 -1.94
N GLN A 240 15.93 15.54 -0.98
CA GLN A 240 16.09 16.13 0.35
C GLN A 240 17.06 17.31 0.36
N GLY A 241 17.82 17.48 -0.71
CA GLY A 241 18.85 18.51 -0.81
C GLY A 241 18.31 19.93 -0.97
N PRO A 242 19.21 20.94 -1.01
CA PRO A 242 18.82 22.34 -1.07
C PRO A 242 18.21 22.75 -2.43
N ALA A 243 18.50 22.01 -3.49
CA ALA A 243 17.89 22.24 -4.80
C ALA A 243 16.40 21.91 -4.77
N TYR A 244 15.56 22.80 -5.27
CA TYR A 244 14.13 22.58 -5.33
C TYR A 244 13.79 21.51 -6.38
N VAL A 245 13.40 20.34 -5.91
CA VAL A 245 12.84 19.24 -6.69
C VAL A 245 11.36 19.13 -6.30
N PRO A 246 10.41 19.48 -7.19
CA PRO A 246 9.00 19.63 -6.80
C PRO A 246 8.29 18.33 -6.46
N PHE A 247 8.63 17.23 -7.11
CA PHE A 247 7.93 15.98 -6.93
C PHE A 247 8.85 14.76 -7.06
N MET A 248 8.40 13.67 -6.46
CA MET A 248 8.96 12.33 -6.69
C MET A 248 7.81 11.35 -6.92
N VAL A 249 7.88 10.57 -8.01
CA VAL A 249 6.95 9.47 -8.30
C VAL A 249 7.57 8.17 -7.80
N LEU A 250 6.83 7.43 -6.97
CA LEU A 250 7.33 6.23 -6.33
C LEU A 250 6.41 5.03 -6.58
N SER A 251 6.99 3.87 -6.87
CA SER A 251 6.22 2.65 -6.72
C SER A 251 6.09 2.27 -5.25
N LEU A 252 4.90 1.82 -4.80
CA LEU A 252 4.64 1.44 -3.40
C LEU A 252 5.66 0.42 -2.87
N LYS A 253 6.06 -0.56 -3.69
CA LYS A 253 7.08 -1.55 -3.33
C LYS A 253 8.46 -0.93 -3.08
N ALA A 254 8.81 0.12 -3.79
CA ALA A 254 10.09 0.81 -3.58
C ALA A 254 10.05 1.73 -2.35
N GLY A 255 8.89 2.28 -2.03
CA GLY A 255 8.65 3.10 -0.83
C GLY A 255 8.77 2.32 0.49
N GLY A 256 8.75 0.98 0.46
CA GLY A 256 8.78 0.13 1.65
C GLY A 256 10.09 0.12 2.45
N VAL A 257 11.19 0.64 1.91
CA VAL A 257 12.52 0.54 2.51
C VAL A 257 12.91 1.83 3.23
N GLY A 258 12.59 1.96 4.51
CA GLY A 258 13.23 2.90 5.47
C GLY A 258 13.54 4.33 5.02
N LEU A 259 12.95 4.79 3.92
CA LEU A 259 13.23 6.08 3.33
C LEU A 259 12.79 7.23 4.24
N ASN A 260 13.55 8.31 4.26
CA ASN A 260 13.17 9.56 4.89
C ASN A 260 12.93 10.60 3.78
N LEU A 261 11.70 11.11 3.66
CA LEU A 261 11.29 12.05 2.61
C LEU A 261 10.50 13.23 3.20
N THR A 262 11.00 13.77 4.31
CA THR A 262 10.35 14.82 5.12
C THR A 262 10.33 16.20 4.45
N GLU A 263 11.04 16.39 3.35
CA GLU A 263 10.93 17.61 2.56
C GLU A 263 9.58 17.74 1.81
N ALA A 264 8.88 16.61 1.59
CA ALA A 264 7.54 16.63 1.04
C ALA A 264 6.50 16.77 2.16
N ASN A 265 5.55 17.66 1.94
CA ASN A 265 4.39 17.84 2.81
C ASN A 265 3.07 17.46 2.12
N HIS A 266 3.11 17.04 0.85
CA HIS A 266 1.99 16.43 0.14
C HIS A 266 2.31 14.99 -0.24
N VAL A 267 1.32 14.12 -0.06
CA VAL A 267 1.38 12.70 -0.44
C VAL A 267 0.13 12.38 -1.26
N ILE A 268 0.31 11.84 -2.45
CA ILE A 268 -0.78 11.40 -3.31
C ILE A 268 -0.65 9.88 -3.49
N HIS A 269 -1.64 9.14 -3.05
CA HIS A 269 -1.84 7.75 -3.45
C HIS A 269 -2.69 7.76 -4.72
N PHE A 270 -2.04 7.67 -5.88
CA PHE A 270 -2.68 7.77 -7.19
C PHE A 270 -3.61 6.58 -7.49
N ASP A 271 -3.26 5.43 -6.95
CA ASP A 271 -4.12 4.24 -6.88
C ASP A 271 -4.06 3.63 -5.48
N ARG A 272 -5.16 2.99 -5.06
CA ARG A 272 -5.31 2.42 -3.72
C ARG A 272 -4.69 1.03 -3.65
N TRP A 273 -4.05 0.73 -2.54
CA TRP A 273 -3.60 -0.62 -2.21
C TRP A 273 -4.64 -1.35 -1.35
N TRP A 274 -4.69 -2.68 -1.52
CA TRP A 274 -5.62 -3.54 -0.75
C TRP A 274 -5.37 -3.52 0.74
N ASN A 275 -4.13 -3.28 1.14
CA ASN A 275 -3.71 -3.23 2.52
C ASN A 275 -3.42 -1.78 2.92
N PRO A 276 -4.30 -1.15 3.72
CA PRO A 276 -4.10 0.20 4.21
C PRO A 276 -2.78 0.40 4.98
N ALA A 277 -2.23 -0.66 5.57
CA ALA A 277 -0.95 -0.58 6.28
C ALA A 277 0.22 -0.26 5.34
N VAL A 278 0.20 -0.75 4.10
CA VAL A 278 1.21 -0.43 3.08
C VAL A 278 1.11 1.04 2.65
N GLU A 279 -0.11 1.56 2.44
CA GLU A 279 -0.33 2.98 2.15
C GLU A 279 0.14 3.87 3.32
N ASN A 280 -0.21 3.50 4.54
CA ASN A 280 0.23 4.23 5.73
C ASN A 280 1.75 4.19 5.87
N GLN A 281 2.40 3.07 5.59
CA GLN A 281 3.84 2.95 5.58
C GLN A 281 4.48 3.86 4.52
N ALA A 282 3.88 3.99 3.33
CA ALA A 282 4.33 4.91 2.30
C ALA A 282 4.15 6.38 2.73
N THR A 283 3.00 6.75 3.28
CA THR A 283 2.73 8.07 3.87
C THR A 283 3.73 8.41 4.98
N ASP A 284 4.09 7.44 5.80
CA ASP A 284 5.06 7.58 6.90
C ASP A 284 6.50 7.90 6.44
N ARG A 285 6.75 7.97 5.14
CA ARG A 285 8.03 8.50 4.60
C ARG A 285 8.09 10.01 4.65
N ALA A 286 6.95 10.68 4.45
CA ALA A 286 6.80 12.13 4.60
C ALA A 286 6.41 12.50 6.04
N PHE A 287 5.48 11.76 6.65
CA PHE A 287 5.02 11.96 8.03
C PHE A 287 5.96 11.25 9.02
N ARG A 288 7.09 11.88 9.28
CA ARG A 288 8.16 11.33 10.12
C ARG A 288 8.82 12.41 10.96
N ILE A 289 9.50 12.01 12.04
CA ILE A 289 10.32 12.91 12.88
C ILE A 289 11.27 13.71 11.97
N GLY A 290 11.25 15.02 12.12
CA GLY A 290 11.95 15.97 11.25
C GLY A 290 11.05 16.65 10.21
N GLN A 291 9.78 16.25 10.09
CA GLN A 291 8.77 16.99 9.33
C GLN A 291 8.38 18.27 10.05
N LYS A 292 8.40 19.40 9.34
CA LYS A 292 8.12 20.73 9.89
C LYS A 292 6.78 21.30 9.46
N LYS A 293 6.13 20.69 8.45
CA LYS A 293 4.85 21.14 7.87
C LYS A 293 3.78 20.08 8.05
N ASN A 294 2.52 20.50 8.13
CA ASN A 294 1.41 19.57 8.08
C ASN A 294 1.45 18.72 6.80
N VAL A 295 1.24 17.42 6.93
CA VAL A 295 1.27 16.49 5.80
C VAL A 295 -0.15 16.26 5.30
N VAL A 296 -0.40 16.68 4.06
CA VAL A 296 -1.69 16.49 3.38
C VAL A 296 -1.61 15.23 2.51
N VAL A 297 -2.51 14.29 2.77
CA VAL A 297 -2.54 12.99 2.08
C VAL A 297 -3.81 12.87 1.25
N HIS A 298 -3.65 12.78 -0.07
CA HIS A 298 -4.72 12.57 -1.03
C HIS A 298 -4.78 11.09 -1.41
N LYS A 299 -5.90 10.44 -1.12
CA LYS A 299 -6.18 9.06 -1.54
C LYS A 299 -7.13 9.09 -2.72
N PHE A 300 -6.61 8.87 -3.92
CA PHE A 300 -7.41 8.93 -5.14
C PHE A 300 -8.33 7.72 -5.26
N LEU A 301 -9.56 7.99 -5.67
CA LEU A 301 -10.62 7.02 -5.88
C LEU A 301 -11.42 7.41 -7.12
N THR A 302 -11.66 6.47 -8.01
CA THR A 302 -12.54 6.69 -9.14
C THR A 302 -13.97 6.36 -8.74
N LYS A 303 -14.88 7.35 -8.84
CA LYS A 303 -16.29 7.23 -8.45
C LYS A 303 -17.00 6.14 -9.23
N GLY A 304 -17.91 5.40 -8.58
CA GLY A 304 -18.76 4.38 -9.18
C GLY A 304 -18.02 3.12 -9.62
N THR A 305 -16.75 2.95 -9.27
CA THR A 305 -15.90 1.85 -9.73
C THR A 305 -15.52 0.88 -8.62
N VAL A 306 -14.81 -0.16 -9.01
CA VAL A 306 -14.20 -1.13 -8.09
C VAL A 306 -13.34 -0.47 -7.00
N GLU A 307 -12.68 0.67 -7.29
CA GLU A 307 -11.85 1.37 -6.30
C GLU A 307 -12.68 1.91 -5.13
N GLU A 308 -13.82 2.54 -5.42
CA GLU A 308 -14.69 3.09 -4.39
C GLU A 308 -15.31 1.97 -3.53
N ARG A 309 -15.76 0.88 -4.16
CA ARG A 309 -16.35 -0.26 -3.45
C ARG A 309 -15.34 -0.94 -2.53
N ILE A 310 -14.11 -1.12 -3.01
CA ILE A 310 -13.03 -1.66 -2.17
C ILE A 310 -12.74 -0.73 -0.99
N ASP A 311 -12.70 0.58 -1.21
CA ASP A 311 -12.49 1.53 -0.12
C ASP A 311 -13.59 1.43 0.95
N MET A 312 -14.87 1.33 0.54
CA MET A 312 -15.99 1.11 1.45
C MET A 312 -15.82 -0.18 2.27
N MET A 313 -15.49 -1.29 1.62
CA MET A 313 -15.28 -2.58 2.29
C MET A 313 -14.09 -2.55 3.25
N LEU A 314 -13.02 -1.85 2.92
CA LEU A 314 -11.88 -1.67 3.82
C LEU A 314 -12.25 -0.84 5.04
N GLN A 315 -13.12 0.16 4.90
CA GLN A 315 -13.62 0.96 6.02
C GLN A 315 -14.50 0.14 6.97
N GLU A 316 -15.44 -0.63 6.42
CA GLU A 316 -16.30 -1.51 7.23
C GLU A 316 -15.47 -2.52 8.02
N LYS A 317 -14.49 -3.15 7.37
CA LYS A 317 -13.56 -4.05 8.06
C LYS A 317 -12.73 -3.35 9.13
N SER A 318 -12.26 -2.14 8.88
CA SER A 318 -11.52 -1.35 9.86
C SER A 318 -12.37 -0.98 11.07
N ARG A 319 -13.66 -0.69 10.89
CA ARG A 319 -14.60 -0.42 11.99
C ARG A 319 -14.88 -1.66 12.85
N LEU A 320 -14.95 -2.83 12.21
CA LEU A 320 -15.23 -4.10 12.89
C LEU A 320 -13.99 -4.69 13.60
N SER A 321 -12.80 -4.35 13.17
CA SER A 321 -11.53 -4.86 13.69
C SER A 321 -10.61 -3.75 14.16
N GLN A 322 -10.94 -3.13 15.31
CA GLN A 322 -9.95 -2.27 15.96
C GLN A 322 -8.70 -3.12 16.31
N ASP A 323 -7.58 -2.77 15.71
CA ASP A 323 -6.21 -2.97 16.14
C ASP A 323 -5.33 -4.12 15.63
N VAL A 324 -5.77 -5.24 15.13
CA VAL A 324 -4.82 -6.32 14.77
C VAL A 324 -5.07 -6.99 13.41
N ILE A 325 -6.24 -6.84 12.79
CA ILE A 325 -6.67 -7.75 11.72
C ILE A 325 -7.15 -7.03 10.45
N ALA A 326 -6.61 -5.87 10.15
CA ALA A 326 -6.78 -5.26 8.81
C ALA A 326 -6.00 -5.99 7.70
N ALA A 327 -5.37 -7.09 8.03
CA ALA A 327 -4.43 -7.81 7.17
C ALA A 327 -4.99 -9.12 6.60
N ALA A 328 -6.22 -9.14 6.15
CA ALA A 328 -6.60 -10.10 5.13
C ALA A 328 -6.22 -9.49 3.78
N GLY A 329 -5.06 -9.85 3.25
CA GLY A 329 -4.65 -9.45 1.90
C GLY A 329 -5.69 -9.82 0.82
N GLU A 330 -5.34 -9.79 -0.43
CA GLU A 330 -6.22 -10.06 -1.60
C GLU A 330 -7.06 -11.35 -1.53
N SER A 331 -6.75 -12.24 -0.58
CA SER A 331 -7.40 -13.56 -0.45
C SER A 331 -8.93 -13.48 -0.24
N TRP A 332 -9.44 -12.48 0.47
CA TRP A 332 -10.87 -12.36 0.71
C TRP A 332 -11.69 -12.05 -0.55
N ILE A 333 -11.10 -11.36 -1.53
CA ILE A 333 -11.76 -11.07 -2.82
C ILE A 333 -11.87 -12.36 -3.63
N THR A 334 -10.82 -13.17 -3.62
CA THR A 334 -10.81 -14.43 -4.37
C THR A 334 -11.74 -15.51 -3.80
N GLU A 335 -12.19 -15.33 -2.57
CA GLU A 335 -13.13 -16.21 -1.87
C GLU A 335 -14.59 -15.74 -1.99
N MET A 336 -14.85 -14.58 -2.62
CA MET A 336 -16.19 -14.07 -2.86
C MET A 336 -16.98 -14.97 -3.81
N LYS A 337 -18.31 -15.01 -3.61
CA LYS A 337 -19.26 -15.63 -4.56
C LYS A 337 -19.36 -14.79 -5.83
N ASP A 338 -19.79 -15.41 -6.92
CA ASP A 338 -19.86 -14.76 -8.22
C ASP A 338 -20.74 -13.50 -8.22
N ASP A 339 -21.89 -13.55 -7.56
CA ASP A 339 -22.78 -12.40 -7.43
C ASP A 339 -22.11 -11.21 -6.74
N GLN A 340 -21.34 -11.48 -5.68
CA GLN A 340 -20.61 -10.45 -4.96
C GLN A 340 -19.46 -9.87 -5.78
N LEU A 341 -18.79 -10.72 -6.58
CA LEU A 341 -17.71 -10.28 -7.48
C LEU A 341 -18.26 -9.45 -8.63
N LEU A 342 -19.36 -9.89 -9.24
CA LEU A 342 -20.01 -9.13 -10.31
C LEU A 342 -20.52 -7.78 -9.82
N ASP A 343 -21.05 -7.76 -8.60
CA ASP A 343 -21.44 -6.49 -7.97
C ASP A 343 -20.22 -5.60 -7.69
N LEU A 344 -19.09 -6.17 -7.27
CA LEU A 344 -17.83 -5.42 -7.07
C LEU A 344 -17.34 -4.75 -8.36
N PHE A 345 -17.47 -5.41 -9.52
CA PHE A 345 -17.03 -4.91 -10.83
C PHE A 345 -18.06 -4.04 -11.55
N LYS A 346 -19.29 -4.00 -11.07
CA LYS A 346 -20.36 -3.21 -11.69
C LYS A 346 -20.03 -1.72 -11.63
N LEU A 347 -20.19 -1.02 -12.76
CA LEU A 347 -20.10 0.43 -12.81
C LEU A 347 -21.41 1.05 -12.30
N THR A 348 -21.30 1.99 -11.37
CA THR A 348 -22.43 2.78 -10.86
C THR A 348 -22.18 4.23 -11.22
N LEU A 349 -22.92 4.77 -12.19
CA LEU A 349 -22.80 6.16 -12.65
C LEU A 349 -23.83 7.03 -11.95
#